data_1dc624acca20f798f840bc94b92ba0ff
#
_entry.id   1dc624acca20f798f840bc94b92ba0ff
#
_cell.length_a   1.000
_cell.length_b   1.000
_cell.length_c   1.000
_cell.angle_alpha   90.00
_cell.angle_beta   90.00
_cell.angle_gamma   90.00
#
_symmetry.space_group_name_H-M   'P 1'
#
loop_
_entity.id
_entity.type
_entity.pdbx_description
1 polymer ?
#
loop_
_entity_poly.entity_id
_entity_poly.type
_entity_poly.pdbx_seq_one_letter_code
_entity_poly.pdbx_strand_id
1 'polypeptide(L)'
;MLRELQNRFLADLFSQDNAPPTVYRLADNGGRTPLDQFASYRESVLAGMIDALAETYPVCKRLVGERFFDATALRFIRRHASQSPDLNEYGAEFGEFIDNFSPAESLPYLGDVARLEWVCQKVLDGAEPEPGNLQRLESIADSHTDLLRFKLRSNCYLLESDFPVHFIWQVNQDHKEESVNDGPIDLDSGGVRLFVWRQGLDMRIDMLTEAE
;
A
#
# COMPACT_ATOMS: atom_id res chain seq x y z
N MET A 1 -0.07 16.56 30.15
CA MET A 1 1.38 16.46 30.30
C MET A 1 2.01 15.30 29.53
N LEU A 2 1.75 13.99 29.83
CA LEU A 2 2.36 12.89 29.09
C LEU A 2 1.94 12.85 27.61
N ARG A 3 0.63 12.94 27.34
CA ARG A 3 0.08 12.95 25.95
C ARG A 3 0.62 14.11 25.12
N GLU A 4 0.81 15.27 25.74
CA GLU A 4 1.38 16.44 25.07
C GLU A 4 2.86 16.23 24.72
N LEU A 5 3.63 15.62 25.63
CA LEU A 5 5.02 15.25 25.39
C LEU A 5 5.13 14.23 24.24
N GLN A 6 4.24 13.21 24.22
CA GLN A 6 4.17 12.22 23.15
C GLN A 6 3.84 12.88 21.80
N ASN A 7 2.86 13.78 21.75
CA ASN A 7 2.50 14.49 20.53
C ASN A 7 3.65 15.36 20.00
N ARG A 8 4.37 16.05 20.90
CA ARG A 8 5.55 16.84 20.52
C ARG A 8 6.68 15.94 20.03
N PHE A 9 6.92 14.82 20.70
CA PHE A 9 7.92 13.84 20.27
C PHE A 9 7.64 13.32 18.86
N LEU A 10 6.38 12.97 18.56
CA LEU A 10 5.96 12.54 17.23
C LEU A 10 6.12 13.66 16.19
N ALA A 11 5.74 14.90 16.54
CA ALA A 11 5.92 16.05 15.65
C ALA A 11 7.41 16.29 15.35
N ASP A 12 8.29 16.22 16.35
CA ASP A 12 9.73 16.36 16.17
C ASP A 12 10.32 15.22 15.32
N LEU A 13 9.79 13.99 15.46
CA LEU A 13 10.24 12.80 14.72
C LEU A 13 10.04 12.95 13.20
N PHE A 14 8.89 13.50 12.79
CA PHE A 14 8.52 13.67 11.38
C PHE A 14 8.80 15.08 10.82
N SER A 15 9.30 15.99 11.64
CA SER A 15 9.64 17.35 11.22
C SER A 15 10.69 17.36 10.10
N GLN A 16 10.55 18.31 9.18
CA GLN A 16 11.56 18.59 8.16
C GLN A 16 12.67 19.53 8.70
N ASP A 17 12.38 20.22 9.78
CA ASP A 17 13.29 21.20 10.35
C ASP A 17 14.42 20.51 11.15
N ASN A 18 15.64 21.03 11.00
CA ASN A 18 16.78 20.68 11.86
C ASN A 18 16.71 21.39 13.23
N ALA A 19 15.51 21.90 13.60
CA ALA A 19 15.33 22.51 14.91
C ALA A 19 15.57 21.47 16.01
N PRO A 20 16.22 21.85 17.11
CA PRO A 20 16.47 20.92 18.21
C PRO A 20 15.11 20.43 18.75
N PRO A 21 14.91 19.11 18.86
CA PRO A 21 13.67 18.56 19.35
C PRO A 21 13.38 19.01 20.79
N THR A 22 12.10 19.15 21.10
CA THR A 22 11.63 19.57 22.43
C THR A 22 12.01 18.56 23.53
N VAL A 23 12.44 17.36 23.15
CA VAL A 23 12.79 16.21 24.03
C VAL A 23 14.25 16.14 24.48
N TYR A 24 15.11 17.13 24.16
CA TYR A 24 16.50 17.15 24.62
C TYR A 24 16.70 17.19 26.13
N ARG A 25 15.60 17.26 26.91
CA ARG A 25 15.61 17.10 28.36
C ARG A 25 15.57 15.64 28.83
N LEU A 26 15.63 14.68 27.90
CA LEU A 26 15.78 13.27 28.26
C LEU A 26 17.15 13.06 28.93
N ALA A 27 17.17 12.18 29.94
CA ALA A 27 18.30 11.99 30.80
C ALA A 27 19.58 11.67 30.02
N ASP A 28 20.68 12.31 30.39
CA ASP A 28 22.02 11.98 29.95
C ASP A 28 22.39 10.57 30.49
N ASN A 29 22.50 9.60 29.59
CA ASN A 29 22.83 8.21 29.93
C ASN A 29 24.32 7.89 29.67
N GLY A 30 25.20 8.86 29.85
CA GLY A 30 26.66 8.61 29.91
C GLY A 30 27.29 8.23 28.56
N GLY A 31 27.48 9.20 27.67
CA GLY A 31 28.36 9.06 26.51
C GLY A 31 27.80 9.53 25.17
N ARG A 32 26.47 9.61 25.01
CA ARG A 32 25.82 10.24 23.84
C ARG A 32 24.90 11.35 24.33
N THR A 33 24.91 12.47 23.60
CA THR A 33 23.99 13.55 23.92
C THR A 33 22.53 13.11 23.67
N PRO A 34 21.52 13.66 24.38
CA PRO A 34 20.10 13.40 24.09
C PRO A 34 19.72 13.69 22.63
N LEU A 35 20.38 14.65 22.00
CA LEU A 35 20.19 14.96 20.58
C LEU A 35 20.69 13.85 19.67
N ASP A 36 21.88 13.29 19.95
CA ASP A 36 22.43 12.17 19.16
C ASP A 36 21.57 10.91 19.29
N GLN A 37 21.04 10.67 20.50
CA GLN A 37 20.14 9.54 20.75
C GLN A 37 18.82 9.72 19.97
N PHE A 38 18.26 10.93 19.99
CA PHE A 38 17.05 11.23 19.23
C PHE A 38 17.27 11.13 17.73
N ALA A 39 18.40 11.65 17.21
CA ALA A 39 18.75 11.56 15.80
C ALA A 39 18.85 10.09 15.34
N SER A 40 19.56 9.24 16.08
CA SER A 40 19.68 7.82 15.79
C SER A 40 18.33 7.09 15.85
N TYR A 41 17.47 7.43 16.82
CA TYR A 41 16.13 6.88 16.92
C TYR A 41 15.27 7.30 15.72
N ARG A 42 15.29 8.58 15.36
CA ARG A 42 14.60 9.13 14.19
C ARG A 42 15.00 8.43 12.90
N GLU A 43 16.30 8.28 12.67
CA GLU A 43 16.83 7.57 11.50
C GLU A 43 16.31 6.13 11.45
N SER A 44 16.34 5.41 12.57
CA SER A 44 15.87 4.03 12.65
C SER A 44 14.37 3.93 12.36
N VAL A 45 13.54 4.83 12.90
CA VAL A 45 12.10 4.83 12.66
C VAL A 45 11.79 5.15 11.19
N LEU A 46 12.43 6.17 10.61
CA LEU A 46 12.21 6.53 9.21
C LEU A 46 12.67 5.42 8.27
N ALA A 47 13.82 4.79 8.55
CA ALA A 47 14.29 3.64 7.78
C ALA A 47 13.28 2.47 7.84
N GLY A 48 12.82 2.10 9.04
CA GLY A 48 11.82 1.04 9.20
C GLY A 48 10.50 1.33 8.48
N MET A 49 10.06 2.60 8.42
CA MET A 49 8.86 2.98 7.65
C MET A 49 9.11 2.94 6.13
N ILE A 50 10.30 3.31 5.67
CA ILE A 50 10.68 3.20 4.24
C ILE A 50 10.72 1.72 3.86
N ASP A 51 11.32 0.87 4.69
CA ASP A 51 11.37 -0.58 4.47
C ASP A 51 9.97 -1.20 4.41
N ALA A 52 9.07 -0.83 5.32
CA ALA A 52 7.67 -1.28 5.30
C ALA A 52 6.95 -0.88 4.00
N LEU A 53 7.15 0.37 3.53
CA LEU A 53 6.61 0.78 2.23
C LEU A 53 7.25 0.00 1.07
N ALA A 54 8.55 -0.30 1.14
CA ALA A 54 9.25 -1.08 0.11
C ALA A 54 8.77 -2.54 0.06
N GLU A 55 8.38 -3.12 1.19
CA GLU A 55 7.77 -4.44 1.27
C GLU A 55 6.34 -4.45 0.69
N THR A 56 5.57 -3.38 0.93
CA THR A 56 4.21 -3.24 0.40
C THR A 56 4.20 -2.92 -1.10
N TYR A 57 5.20 -2.18 -1.60
CA TYR A 57 5.26 -1.64 -2.96
C TYR A 57 6.51 -2.08 -3.75
N PRO A 58 6.81 -3.39 -3.82
CA PRO A 58 8.03 -3.88 -4.47
C PRO A 58 8.09 -3.60 -5.96
N VAL A 59 6.95 -3.65 -6.67
CA VAL A 59 6.91 -3.34 -8.11
C VAL A 59 7.11 -1.86 -8.35
N CYS A 60 6.47 -0.99 -7.58
CA CYS A 60 6.74 0.46 -7.64
C CYS A 60 8.22 0.74 -7.42
N LYS A 61 8.83 0.15 -6.40
CA LYS A 61 10.28 0.30 -6.11
C LYS A 61 11.14 -0.16 -7.31
N ARG A 62 10.78 -1.26 -7.93
CA ARG A 62 11.49 -1.80 -9.11
C ARG A 62 11.39 -0.89 -10.33
N LEU A 63 10.20 -0.34 -10.59
CA LEU A 63 9.94 0.55 -11.73
C LEU A 63 10.73 1.86 -11.64
N VAL A 64 10.84 2.44 -10.46
CA VAL A 64 11.50 3.75 -10.28
C VAL A 64 12.94 3.66 -9.78
N GLY A 65 13.35 2.49 -9.30
CA GLY A 65 14.64 2.25 -8.67
C GLY A 65 14.69 2.70 -7.21
N GLU A 66 15.54 2.04 -6.44
CA GLU A 66 15.65 2.17 -4.97
C GLU A 66 15.80 3.63 -4.52
N ARG A 67 16.72 4.37 -5.12
CA ARG A 67 17.04 5.76 -4.70
C ARG A 67 15.83 6.71 -4.86
N PHE A 68 15.08 6.57 -5.95
CA PHE A 68 13.91 7.39 -6.19
C PHE A 68 12.77 6.97 -5.26
N PHE A 69 12.57 5.66 -5.09
CA PHE A 69 11.55 5.13 -4.20
C PHE A 69 11.76 5.62 -2.77
N ASP A 70 12.97 5.46 -2.21
CA ASP A 70 13.29 5.86 -0.84
C ASP A 70 13.08 7.37 -0.61
N ALA A 71 13.48 8.19 -1.59
CA ALA A 71 13.26 9.64 -1.52
C ALA A 71 11.76 10.00 -1.57
N THR A 72 10.97 9.26 -2.35
CA THR A 72 9.51 9.43 -2.47
C THR A 72 8.82 8.96 -1.20
N ALA A 73 9.18 7.78 -0.69
CA ALA A 73 8.68 7.21 0.57
C ALA A 73 8.95 8.15 1.75
N LEU A 74 10.17 8.68 1.87
CA LEU A 74 10.51 9.65 2.91
C LEU A 74 9.63 10.91 2.86
N ARG A 75 9.32 11.41 1.66
CA ARG A 75 8.43 12.57 1.49
C ARG A 75 6.98 12.23 1.84
N PHE A 76 6.53 11.03 1.49
CA PHE A 76 5.21 10.51 1.90
C PHE A 76 5.11 10.43 3.42
N ILE A 77 6.07 9.77 4.07
CA ILE A 77 6.11 9.58 5.54
C ILE A 77 6.02 10.93 6.27
N ARG A 78 6.70 11.95 5.78
CA ARG A 78 6.67 13.29 6.37
C ARG A 78 5.34 14.02 6.24
N ARG A 79 4.52 13.67 5.25
CA ARG A 79 3.20 14.27 5.01
C ARG A 79 2.06 13.46 5.62
N HIS A 80 2.25 12.15 5.72
CA HIS A 80 1.23 11.19 6.15
C HIS A 80 1.78 10.43 7.36
N ALA A 81 1.70 11.04 8.54
CA ALA A 81 2.13 10.38 9.78
C ALA A 81 1.26 9.15 10.05
N SER A 82 1.89 8.04 10.46
CA SER A 82 1.15 6.84 10.85
C SER A 82 0.21 7.15 12.02
N GLN A 83 -1.02 6.67 11.91
CA GLN A 83 -2.05 6.78 12.95
C GLN A 83 -2.26 5.45 13.71
N SER A 84 -1.66 4.36 13.21
CA SER A 84 -1.69 3.03 13.80
C SER A 84 -0.27 2.59 14.19
N PRO A 85 -0.10 1.81 15.26
CA PRO A 85 1.16 1.14 15.55
C PRO A 85 1.44 -0.01 14.59
N ASP A 86 0.45 -0.47 13.83
CA ASP A 86 0.56 -1.52 12.83
C ASP A 86 0.99 -0.93 11.49
N LEU A 87 2.22 -1.24 11.06
CA LEU A 87 2.76 -0.77 9.78
C LEU A 87 2.10 -1.45 8.57
N ASN A 88 1.41 -2.59 8.74
CA ASN A 88 0.64 -3.20 7.66
C ASN A 88 -0.60 -2.38 7.27
N GLU A 89 -1.01 -1.45 8.14
CA GLU A 89 -2.08 -0.49 7.84
C GLU A 89 -1.55 0.83 7.26
N TYR A 90 -0.22 0.98 7.18
CA TYR A 90 0.42 2.21 6.74
C TYR A 90 0.73 2.16 5.24
N GLY A 91 0.33 3.20 4.53
CA GLY A 91 0.65 3.36 3.11
C GLY A 91 -0.56 3.43 2.17
N ALA A 92 -1.80 3.28 2.65
CA ALA A 92 -3.00 3.27 1.80
C ALA A 92 -3.08 4.45 0.82
N GLU A 93 -2.64 5.64 1.26
CA GLU A 93 -2.67 6.85 0.44
C GLU A 93 -1.42 7.02 -0.45
N PHE A 94 -0.51 6.03 -0.50
CA PHE A 94 0.74 6.18 -1.27
C PHE A 94 0.49 6.30 -2.77
N GLY A 95 -0.48 5.58 -3.32
CA GLY A 95 -0.90 5.73 -4.73
C GLY A 95 -1.41 7.13 -5.05
N GLU A 96 -2.30 7.68 -4.22
CA GLU A 96 -2.81 9.05 -4.38
C GLU A 96 -1.69 10.09 -4.21
N PHE A 97 -0.77 9.86 -3.29
CA PHE A 97 0.40 10.72 -3.13
C PHE A 97 1.28 10.72 -4.39
N ILE A 98 1.50 9.57 -5.03
CA ILE A 98 2.28 9.45 -6.27
C ILE A 98 1.62 10.21 -7.41
N ASP A 99 0.30 10.13 -7.59
CA ASP A 99 -0.43 10.86 -8.63
C ASP A 99 -0.20 12.38 -8.56
N ASN A 100 -0.06 12.90 -7.33
CA ASN A 100 0.16 14.33 -7.07
C ASN A 100 1.65 14.68 -6.90
N PHE A 101 2.57 13.76 -7.25
CA PHE A 101 4.00 13.94 -7.06
C PHE A 101 4.71 14.24 -8.37
N SER A 102 4.93 15.54 -8.69
CA SER A 102 5.54 15.98 -9.95
C SER A 102 6.78 15.21 -10.41
N PRO A 103 7.72 14.77 -9.54
CA PRO A 103 8.84 13.96 -10.02
C PRO A 103 8.47 12.61 -10.64
N ALA A 104 7.23 12.11 -10.41
CA ALA A 104 6.71 10.86 -10.97
C ALA A 104 5.84 11.06 -12.22
N GLU A 105 5.62 12.29 -12.71
CA GLU A 105 4.75 12.62 -13.85
C GLU A 105 5.08 11.84 -15.13
N SER A 106 6.33 11.42 -15.32
CA SER A 106 6.74 10.61 -16.47
C SER A 106 6.21 9.16 -16.44
N LEU A 107 5.66 8.72 -15.31
CA LEU A 107 5.11 7.38 -15.09
C LEU A 107 3.65 7.50 -14.63
N PRO A 108 2.71 7.88 -15.51
CA PRO A 108 1.33 8.18 -15.12
C PRO A 108 0.57 6.98 -14.55
N TYR A 109 1.02 5.77 -14.81
CA TYR A 109 0.46 4.52 -14.28
C TYR A 109 0.96 4.13 -12.89
N LEU A 110 1.98 4.83 -12.35
CA LEU A 110 2.67 4.40 -11.13
C LEU A 110 1.76 4.43 -9.90
N GLY A 111 0.88 5.43 -9.81
CA GLY A 111 -0.11 5.52 -8.73
C GLY A 111 -1.10 4.36 -8.75
N ASP A 112 -1.53 3.95 -9.95
CA ASP A 112 -2.44 2.80 -10.10
C ASP A 112 -1.75 1.46 -9.81
N VAL A 113 -0.47 1.32 -10.18
CA VAL A 113 0.33 0.15 -9.76
C VAL A 113 0.43 0.09 -8.24
N ALA A 114 0.67 1.22 -7.57
CA ALA A 114 0.68 1.27 -6.12
C ALA A 114 -0.68 0.86 -5.52
N ARG A 115 -1.80 1.32 -6.07
CA ARG A 115 -3.13 0.90 -5.63
C ARG A 115 -3.34 -0.60 -5.77
N LEU A 116 -2.86 -1.18 -6.88
CA LEU A 116 -2.93 -2.64 -7.08
C LEU A 116 -2.10 -3.38 -6.03
N GLU A 117 -0.86 -2.96 -5.77
CA GLU A 117 -0.01 -3.57 -4.74
C GLU A 117 -0.63 -3.48 -3.35
N TRP A 118 -1.20 -2.32 -3.01
CA TRP A 118 -1.94 -2.16 -1.76
C TRP A 118 -3.12 -3.12 -1.63
N VAL A 119 -3.91 -3.25 -2.68
CA VAL A 119 -5.05 -4.19 -2.69
C VAL A 119 -4.56 -5.62 -2.56
N CYS A 120 -3.49 -6.02 -3.25
CA CYS A 120 -2.87 -7.34 -3.12
C CYS A 120 -2.46 -7.62 -1.67
N GLN A 121 -1.79 -6.67 -1.01
CA GLN A 121 -1.42 -6.78 0.40
C GLN A 121 -2.66 -6.97 1.28
N LYS A 122 -3.71 -6.17 1.10
CA LYS A 122 -4.95 -6.27 1.89
C LYS A 122 -5.69 -7.59 1.68
N VAL A 123 -5.65 -8.15 0.49
CA VAL A 123 -6.22 -9.48 0.19
C VAL A 123 -5.46 -10.57 0.94
N LEU A 124 -4.13 -10.46 1.02
CA LEU A 124 -3.28 -11.44 1.72
C LEU A 124 -3.42 -11.34 3.24
N ASP A 125 -3.43 -10.14 3.79
CA ASP A 125 -3.55 -9.87 5.24
C ASP A 125 -4.96 -10.11 5.78
N GLY A 126 -5.97 -10.07 4.91
CA GLY A 126 -7.36 -10.23 5.28
C GLY A 126 -7.66 -11.59 5.90
N ALA A 127 -8.54 -11.64 6.91
CA ALA A 127 -9.03 -12.89 7.48
C ALA A 127 -9.70 -13.74 6.40
N GLU A 128 -9.55 -15.05 6.49
CA GLU A 128 -10.26 -15.96 5.59
C GLU A 128 -11.77 -15.82 5.82
N PRO A 129 -12.55 -15.48 4.78
CA PRO A 129 -13.98 -15.29 4.96
C PRO A 129 -14.68 -16.61 5.22
N GLU A 130 -15.66 -16.61 6.12
CA GLU A 130 -16.51 -17.77 6.32
C GLU A 130 -17.17 -18.18 5.00
N PRO A 131 -17.26 -19.50 4.71
CA PRO A 131 -17.90 -19.99 3.50
C PRO A 131 -19.35 -19.52 3.45
N GLY A 132 -19.76 -18.95 2.31
CA GLY A 132 -21.13 -18.54 2.09
C GLY A 132 -22.07 -19.75 2.18
N ASN A 133 -23.20 -19.61 2.88
CA ASN A 133 -24.19 -20.67 2.97
C ASN A 133 -25.06 -20.69 1.70
N LEU A 134 -24.59 -21.40 0.67
CA LEU A 134 -25.33 -21.58 -0.60
C LEU A 134 -26.68 -22.25 -0.41
N GLN A 135 -26.85 -23.09 0.63
CA GLN A 135 -28.14 -23.74 0.94
C GLN A 135 -29.25 -22.73 1.25
N ARG A 136 -28.87 -21.54 1.76
CA ARG A 136 -29.86 -20.47 1.95
C ARG A 136 -30.37 -19.90 0.64
N LEU A 137 -29.58 -19.90 -0.42
CA LEU A 137 -30.02 -19.47 -1.76
C LEU A 137 -31.02 -20.46 -2.36
N GLU A 138 -30.79 -21.77 -2.19
CA GLU A 138 -31.66 -22.82 -2.66
C GLU A 138 -33.06 -22.79 -1.96
N SER A 139 -33.13 -22.23 -0.77
CA SER A 139 -34.36 -22.08 0.00
C SER A 139 -35.18 -20.84 -0.35
N ILE A 140 -34.67 -19.96 -1.21
CA ILE A 140 -35.35 -18.74 -1.62
C ILE A 140 -36.29 -19.05 -2.78
N ALA A 141 -37.58 -18.71 -2.63
CA ALA A 141 -38.55 -18.88 -3.69
C ALA A 141 -38.25 -18.00 -4.91
N ASP A 142 -38.47 -18.50 -6.11
CA ASP A 142 -38.22 -17.80 -7.38
C ASP A 142 -38.87 -16.40 -7.42
N SER A 143 -39.98 -16.21 -6.75
CA SER A 143 -40.71 -14.94 -6.64
C SER A 143 -39.95 -13.85 -5.83
N HIS A 144 -38.85 -14.20 -5.16
CA HIS A 144 -38.06 -13.28 -4.33
C HIS A 144 -36.63 -13.10 -4.85
N THR A 145 -36.27 -13.68 -5.98
CA THR A 145 -34.91 -13.56 -6.56
C THR A 145 -34.54 -12.12 -6.90
N ASP A 146 -35.50 -11.32 -7.33
CA ASP A 146 -35.30 -9.89 -7.66
C ASP A 146 -34.98 -9.03 -6.43
N LEU A 147 -35.26 -9.54 -5.23
CA LEU A 147 -34.98 -8.86 -3.96
C LEU A 147 -33.59 -9.19 -3.39
N LEU A 148 -32.88 -10.16 -3.99
CA LEU A 148 -31.57 -10.54 -3.54
C LEU A 148 -30.58 -9.36 -3.65
N ARG A 149 -29.80 -9.21 -2.61
CA ARG A 149 -28.69 -8.26 -2.58
C ARG A 149 -27.44 -9.03 -2.17
N PHE A 150 -26.43 -8.92 -2.99
CA PHE A 150 -25.12 -9.51 -2.73
C PHE A 150 -24.17 -8.42 -2.24
N LYS A 151 -23.33 -8.78 -1.29
CA LYS A 151 -22.27 -7.92 -0.81
C LYS A 151 -20.93 -8.63 -1.05
N LEU A 152 -19.98 -7.92 -1.62
CA LEU A 152 -18.62 -8.43 -1.75
C LEU A 152 -18.04 -8.73 -0.36
N ARG A 153 -17.25 -9.79 -0.29
CA ARG A 153 -16.51 -10.15 0.91
C ARG A 153 -15.48 -9.06 1.23
N SER A 154 -15.09 -8.96 2.49
CA SER A 154 -14.14 -7.94 2.96
C SER A 154 -12.73 -8.09 2.40
N ASN A 155 -12.39 -9.26 1.85
CA ASN A 155 -11.09 -9.55 1.23
C ASN A 155 -11.17 -9.63 -0.30
N CYS A 156 -12.16 -9.00 -0.90
CA CYS A 156 -12.33 -8.87 -2.36
C CYS A 156 -12.37 -7.38 -2.71
N TYR A 157 -11.63 -7.00 -3.72
CA TYR A 157 -11.50 -5.60 -4.15
C TYR A 157 -11.72 -5.48 -5.64
N LEU A 158 -12.36 -4.39 -6.03
CA LEU A 158 -12.46 -3.94 -7.41
C LEU A 158 -11.52 -2.77 -7.59
N LEU A 159 -10.76 -2.79 -8.68
CA LEU A 159 -9.83 -1.72 -9.06
C LEU A 159 -10.03 -1.41 -10.53
N GLU A 160 -10.10 -0.12 -10.86
CA GLU A 160 -10.12 0.36 -12.24
C GLU A 160 -8.86 1.20 -12.49
N SER A 161 -8.31 1.07 -13.68
CA SER A 161 -7.18 1.87 -14.15
C SER A 161 -7.31 2.14 -15.63
N ASP A 162 -6.86 3.30 -16.07
CA ASP A 162 -6.75 3.64 -17.50
C ASP A 162 -5.56 2.94 -18.17
N PHE A 163 -4.73 2.24 -17.40
CA PHE A 163 -3.51 1.57 -17.84
C PHE A 163 -3.58 0.05 -17.62
N PRO A 164 -2.81 -0.77 -18.34
CA PRO A 164 -2.74 -2.22 -18.18
C PRO A 164 -1.91 -2.63 -16.95
N VAL A 165 -2.27 -2.10 -15.76
CA VAL A 165 -1.48 -2.21 -14.53
C VAL A 165 -1.22 -3.63 -14.06
N HIS A 166 -2.14 -4.56 -14.36
CA HIS A 166 -1.96 -5.98 -14.03
C HIS A 166 -0.80 -6.62 -14.81
N PHE A 167 -0.62 -6.28 -16.09
CA PHE A 167 0.54 -6.73 -16.88
C PHE A 167 1.83 -6.09 -16.37
N ILE A 168 1.81 -4.77 -16.08
CA ILE A 168 2.96 -4.06 -15.50
C ILE A 168 3.37 -4.75 -14.19
N TRP A 169 2.40 -5.04 -13.32
CA TRP A 169 2.62 -5.71 -12.06
C TRP A 169 3.17 -7.12 -12.25
N GLN A 170 2.57 -7.93 -13.14
CA GLN A 170 2.92 -9.32 -13.37
C GLN A 170 4.35 -9.50 -13.91
N VAL A 171 4.77 -8.69 -14.90
CA VAL A 171 6.13 -8.81 -15.48
C VAL A 171 7.21 -8.33 -14.52
N ASN A 172 6.83 -7.61 -13.48
CA ASN A 172 7.75 -7.09 -12.46
C ASN A 172 7.74 -7.91 -11.16
N GLN A 173 7.14 -9.10 -11.13
CA GLN A 173 7.26 -10.02 -9.98
C GLN A 173 8.64 -10.69 -9.96
N ASP A 174 9.13 -11.05 -8.74
CA ASP A 174 10.42 -11.70 -8.57
C ASP A 174 10.45 -13.14 -9.11
N HIS A 175 9.31 -13.80 -9.08
CA HIS A 175 9.14 -15.16 -9.60
C HIS A 175 8.33 -15.10 -10.88
N LYS A 176 9.02 -14.89 -12.01
CA LYS A 176 8.40 -15.07 -13.32
C LYS A 176 8.05 -16.55 -13.50
N GLU A 177 6.77 -16.88 -13.48
CA GLU A 177 6.35 -18.13 -14.10
C GLU A 177 6.76 -18.05 -15.57
N GLU A 178 7.34 -19.15 -16.12
CA GLU A 178 7.91 -19.23 -17.48
C GLU A 178 6.92 -18.85 -18.62
N SER A 179 5.67 -18.53 -18.29
CA SER A 179 4.58 -18.22 -19.23
C SER A 179 4.27 -16.72 -19.39
N VAL A 180 4.97 -15.82 -18.68
CA VAL A 180 4.72 -14.39 -18.84
C VAL A 180 5.31 -13.92 -20.14
N ASN A 181 4.46 -13.36 -21.00
CA ASN A 181 4.84 -12.77 -22.28
C ASN A 181 5.90 -11.67 -22.06
N ASP A 182 7.16 -11.95 -22.39
CA ASP A 182 8.31 -11.03 -22.24
C ASP A 182 8.29 -9.88 -23.27
N GLY A 183 7.16 -9.68 -23.98
CA GLY A 183 6.99 -8.58 -24.94
C GLY A 183 6.90 -7.21 -24.26
N PRO A 184 7.18 -6.14 -25.01
CA PRO A 184 6.96 -4.78 -24.51
C PRO A 184 5.49 -4.59 -24.15
N ILE A 185 5.23 -3.98 -22.99
CA ILE A 185 3.88 -3.64 -22.57
C ILE A 185 3.43 -2.43 -23.37
N ASP A 186 2.33 -2.57 -24.09
CA ASP A 186 1.67 -1.44 -24.74
C ASP A 186 0.83 -0.69 -23.71
N LEU A 187 1.30 0.49 -23.31
CA LEU A 187 0.59 1.34 -22.34
C LEU A 187 -0.71 1.92 -22.93
N ASP A 188 -0.83 1.97 -24.25
CA ASP A 188 -2.00 2.47 -24.95
C ASP A 188 -3.04 1.36 -25.25
N SER A 189 -2.81 0.14 -24.76
CA SER A 189 -3.72 -1.00 -24.96
C SER A 189 -5.09 -0.83 -24.29
N GLY A 190 -5.28 0.23 -23.54
CA GLY A 190 -6.54 0.58 -22.85
C GLY A 190 -6.54 0.24 -21.37
N GLY A 191 -7.56 0.74 -20.69
CA GLY A 191 -7.77 0.54 -19.26
C GLY A 191 -8.21 -0.86 -18.89
N VAL A 192 -8.17 -1.17 -17.61
CA VAL A 192 -8.56 -2.48 -17.06
C VAL A 192 -9.47 -2.31 -15.85
N ARG A 193 -10.38 -3.26 -15.69
CA ARG A 193 -11.12 -3.50 -14.46
C ARG A 193 -10.66 -4.81 -13.86
N LEU A 194 -10.21 -4.77 -12.63
CA LEU A 194 -9.63 -5.91 -11.95
C LEU A 194 -10.47 -6.30 -10.74
N PHE A 195 -10.66 -7.59 -10.58
CA PHE A 195 -11.20 -8.20 -9.38
C PHE A 195 -10.07 -8.93 -8.66
N VAL A 196 -9.66 -8.42 -7.50
CA VAL A 196 -8.59 -8.98 -6.69
C VAL A 196 -9.19 -9.67 -5.48
N TRP A 197 -8.90 -10.95 -5.31
CA TRP A 197 -9.49 -11.78 -4.27
C TRP A 197 -8.57 -12.93 -3.87
N ARG A 198 -8.94 -13.68 -2.83
CA ARG A 198 -8.17 -14.81 -2.33
C ARG A 198 -9.02 -16.06 -2.24
N GLN A 199 -8.44 -17.19 -2.67
CA GLN A 199 -8.99 -18.53 -2.50
C GLN A 199 -8.01 -19.38 -1.69
N GLY A 200 -8.31 -19.60 -0.42
CA GLY A 200 -7.36 -20.20 0.51
C GLY A 200 -6.13 -19.30 0.69
N LEU A 201 -4.96 -19.77 0.31
CA LEU A 201 -3.71 -19.01 0.36
C LEU A 201 -3.37 -18.33 -0.97
N ASP A 202 -4.07 -18.65 -2.05
CA ASP A 202 -3.77 -18.16 -3.39
C ASP A 202 -4.49 -16.83 -3.67
N MET A 203 -3.73 -15.78 -3.90
CA MET A 203 -4.26 -14.53 -4.42
C MET A 203 -4.52 -14.64 -5.92
N ARG A 204 -5.63 -14.09 -6.36
CA ARG A 204 -6.05 -14.06 -7.77
C ARG A 204 -6.39 -12.65 -8.20
N ILE A 205 -6.03 -12.34 -9.44
CA ILE A 205 -6.38 -11.09 -10.12
C ILE A 205 -7.06 -11.48 -11.42
N ASP A 206 -8.35 -11.22 -11.49
CA ASP A 206 -9.16 -11.50 -12.68
C ASP A 206 -9.49 -10.18 -13.38
N MET A 207 -9.37 -10.15 -14.70
CA MET A 207 -9.85 -9.03 -15.51
C MET A 207 -11.34 -9.18 -15.76
N LEU A 208 -12.11 -8.13 -15.43
CA LEU A 208 -13.54 -8.09 -15.68
C LEU A 208 -13.83 -7.54 -17.09
N THR A 209 -14.76 -8.16 -17.77
CA THR A 209 -15.32 -7.67 -19.05
C THR A 209 -16.51 -6.75 -18.77
N GLU A 210 -16.95 -5.99 -19.78
CA GLU A 210 -18.09 -5.06 -19.63
C GLU A 210 -19.43 -5.76 -19.25
N ALA A 211 -19.51 -7.09 -19.35
CA ALA A 211 -20.69 -7.88 -19.05
C ALA A 211 -20.66 -8.48 -17.63
N GLU A 212 -19.61 -8.30 -16.88
CA GLU A 212 -19.39 -8.82 -15.52
C GLU A 212 -19.33 -7.68 -14.49
#